data_13a088d4945ec2e86c82aeebb4da67be
#
_entry.id   13a088d4945ec2e86c82aeebb4da67be
#
_cell.length_a   1.000
_cell.length_b   1.000
_cell.length_c   1.000
_cell.angle_alpha   90.00
_cell.angle_beta   90.00
_cell.angle_gamma   90.00
#
_symmetry.space_group_name_H-M   'P 1'
#
loop_
_entity.id
_entity.type
_entity.pdbx_description
1 polymer ?
#
loop_
_entity_poly.entity_id
_entity_poly.type
_entity_poly.pdbx_seq_one_letter_code
_entity_poly.pdbx_strand_id
1 'polypeptide(L)'
;MRSRPAPVLASSVALGAFLLAGCSTASTGDGPAGATTTAPVTTAPATTAPPPAPGKPAPLVAADWPTYHRDAARTGVAPARPAAGPLSIAWRRHLDGAVYGQPLVIGNLVIAATEGDTVYGLDRATGAIRWHVHLGTPVPLSALPCGDIDPLGVTGTPVYDPATRLVYAVAETTGFHHVLAGISVPGGKLVFRRDIPAPDGHPRYDQQRAALLVSRGRVYVAFGGLFGDCGPYQGSINGIPVSGRGPIVSYKGPTSREGGMWAAGGPAAGPDGTVYVSAGNGAALGPPYDGSDSVTALTPALRRTGIFAPATWPADNASDSDLGSTAPGLLGNGMMLADGKSGTGYLLNSRHLTGVGSQVAKAPVCTAFGGMATLGAVVYVPCISGGMAAVDTAGNTVRVLWRGPAPAQGSPVLGGGAVWVPDWSAGVLYQLDPGTGHVRHQIGLGSALPHFASPSLSGPLALIGTMSGVVAVHGA
;
A
#
# COMPACT_ATOMS: atom_id res chain seq x y z
N MET A 1 14.01 -39.89 26.86
CA MET A 1 15.36 -39.36 26.71
C MET A 1 15.27 -37.84 26.76
N ARG A 2 15.79 -37.24 27.82
CA ARG A 2 15.74 -35.79 28.08
C ARG A 2 17.03 -35.16 27.55
N SER A 3 16.98 -34.24 26.62
CA SER A 3 18.11 -33.43 26.14
C SER A 3 18.15 -32.08 26.90
N ARG A 4 19.33 -31.76 27.44
CA ARG A 4 19.66 -30.55 28.18
C ARG A 4 19.98 -29.39 27.24
N PRO A 5 19.73 -28.11 27.62
CA PRO A 5 20.18 -26.95 26.86
C PRO A 5 21.65 -26.60 27.16
N ALA A 6 22.36 -26.06 26.17
CA ALA A 6 23.73 -25.56 26.22
C ALA A 6 23.79 -24.09 26.71
N PRO A 7 24.89 -23.63 27.30
CA PRO A 7 25.00 -22.35 27.98
C PRO A 7 25.34 -21.20 27.03
N VAL A 8 24.77 -20.02 27.32
CA VAL A 8 25.04 -18.72 26.66
C VAL A 8 26.32 -18.13 27.29
N LEU A 9 27.29 -17.79 26.44
CA LEU A 9 28.48 -17.02 26.80
C LEU A 9 28.16 -15.51 26.75
N ALA A 10 28.33 -14.86 27.88
CA ALA A 10 28.29 -13.41 28.03
C ALA A 10 29.70 -12.83 27.76
N SER A 11 29.80 -11.91 26.82
CA SER A 11 31.03 -11.13 26.61
C SER A 11 30.84 -9.70 27.13
N SER A 12 31.59 -9.40 28.18
CA SER A 12 31.72 -8.08 28.79
C SER A 12 32.69 -7.22 27.93
N VAL A 13 32.32 -6.01 27.60
CA VAL A 13 33.23 -4.99 27.08
C VAL A 13 33.22 -3.78 28.01
N ALA A 14 34.43 -3.39 28.38
CA ALA A 14 34.73 -2.39 29.40
C ALA A 14 34.57 -0.95 28.92
N LEU A 15 34.15 -0.09 29.85
CA LEU A 15 34.10 1.36 29.74
C LEU A 15 35.53 1.95 29.78
N GLY A 16 35.86 2.80 28.81
CA GLY A 16 37.02 3.70 28.85
C GLY A 16 36.56 5.16 28.88
N ALA A 17 36.75 5.78 30.03
CA ALA A 17 36.53 7.21 30.23
C ALA A 17 37.77 8.01 29.82
N PHE A 18 37.63 9.05 29.03
CA PHE A 18 38.63 10.09 28.85
C PHE A 18 38.06 11.45 29.26
N LEU A 19 38.62 11.96 30.35
CA LEU A 19 38.53 13.34 30.78
C LEU A 19 39.62 14.16 30.11
N LEU A 20 39.30 15.27 29.50
CA LEU A 20 40.26 16.38 29.31
C LEU A 20 39.57 17.71 29.56
N ALA A 21 40.15 18.41 30.52
CA ALA A 21 39.84 19.77 30.93
C ALA A 21 40.68 20.78 30.10
N GLY A 22 40.18 21.99 30.02
CA GLY A 22 41.12 23.11 29.80
C GLY A 22 40.60 24.33 29.10
N CYS A 23 40.35 25.31 29.87
CA CYS A 23 40.72 26.74 29.87
C CYS A 23 39.94 27.74 29.00
N SER A 24 39.39 28.65 29.79
CA SER A 24 38.88 30.00 29.48
C SER A 24 39.97 30.97 29.03
N THR A 25 39.61 31.89 28.13
CA THR A 25 40.14 33.28 28.17
C THR A 25 39.04 34.23 27.74
N ALA A 26 38.73 35.17 28.61
CA ALA A 26 37.90 36.33 28.37
C ALA A 26 38.74 37.44 27.70
N SER A 27 38.15 38.18 26.78
CA SER A 27 38.66 39.49 26.33
C SER A 27 37.51 40.46 26.22
N THR A 28 37.59 41.49 27.07
CA THR A 28 36.75 42.67 27.09
C THR A 28 37.18 43.65 26.02
N GLY A 29 36.24 44.29 25.33
CA GLY A 29 36.50 45.43 24.43
C GLY A 29 35.23 46.24 24.25
N ASP A 30 35.16 47.36 24.96
CA ASP A 30 34.16 48.43 24.85
C ASP A 30 34.32 49.24 23.55
N GLY A 31 33.20 49.65 22.94
CA GLY A 31 33.14 50.67 21.89
C GLY A 31 31.69 51.02 21.54
N PRO A 32 31.35 52.29 21.27
CA PRO A 32 30.07 52.88 21.61
C PRO A 32 28.96 52.68 20.56
N ALA A 33 27.72 52.80 21.09
CA ALA A 33 26.43 52.67 20.40
C ALA A 33 26.23 53.72 19.28
N GLY A 34 25.89 53.21 18.09
CA GLY A 34 25.25 53.97 17.02
C GLY A 34 23.81 53.49 16.86
N ALA A 35 22.86 54.34 17.26
CA ALA A 35 21.42 54.05 17.08
C ALA A 35 21.01 54.24 15.61
N THR A 36 20.71 53.19 14.92
CA THR A 36 19.98 53.22 13.62
C THR A 36 18.54 52.77 13.85
N THR A 37 17.63 53.71 13.76
CA THR A 37 16.18 53.46 13.71
C THR A 37 15.81 52.76 12.42
N THR A 38 15.50 51.46 12.48
CA THR A 38 14.86 50.72 11.39
C THR A 38 13.35 50.80 11.56
N ALA A 39 12.68 51.38 10.57
CA ALA A 39 11.24 51.40 10.46
C ALA A 39 10.70 49.93 10.29
N PRO A 40 9.50 49.62 10.82
CA PRO A 40 8.94 48.29 10.67
C PRO A 40 8.52 48.06 9.22
N VAL A 41 9.12 47.07 8.58
CA VAL A 41 8.65 46.53 7.29
C VAL A 41 7.40 45.71 7.56
N THR A 42 6.26 46.28 7.22
CA THR A 42 4.96 45.57 7.22
C THR A 42 4.96 44.58 6.03
N THR A 43 5.24 43.31 6.26
CA THR A 43 5.04 42.26 5.28
C THR A 43 3.54 42.00 5.13
N ALA A 44 2.96 42.41 4.01
CA ALA A 44 1.62 42.02 3.63
C ALA A 44 1.51 40.51 3.53
N PRO A 45 0.40 39.85 3.96
CA PRO A 45 0.22 38.44 3.83
C PRO A 45 0.19 38.06 2.33
N ALA A 46 1.04 37.11 1.94
CA ALA A 46 1.06 36.58 0.60
C ALA A 46 -0.31 35.96 0.27
N THR A 47 -1.08 36.63 -0.57
CA THR A 47 -2.34 36.09 -1.13
C THR A 47 -1.99 34.93 -2.03
N THR A 48 -2.12 33.69 -1.52
CA THR A 48 -2.01 32.50 -2.35
C THR A 48 -3.17 32.49 -3.34
N ALA A 49 -2.86 32.61 -4.62
CA ALA A 49 -3.84 32.48 -5.69
C ALA A 49 -4.63 31.16 -5.53
N PRO A 50 -5.96 31.15 -5.78
CA PRO A 50 -6.73 29.92 -5.74
C PRO A 50 -6.13 28.92 -6.76
N PRO A 51 -6.16 27.60 -6.46
CA PRO A 51 -5.71 26.60 -7.40
C PRO A 51 -6.50 26.73 -8.70
N PRO A 52 -5.89 26.51 -9.88
CA PRO A 52 -6.59 26.55 -11.13
C PRO A 52 -7.79 25.60 -11.11
N ALA A 53 -8.91 26.05 -11.69
CA ALA A 53 -10.10 25.21 -11.84
C ALA A 53 -9.72 23.89 -12.53
N PRO A 54 -10.37 22.76 -12.17
CA PRO A 54 -10.09 21.46 -12.79
C PRO A 54 -10.22 21.61 -14.30
N GLY A 55 -9.11 21.39 -15.03
CA GLY A 55 -9.14 21.31 -16.47
C GLY A 55 -9.97 20.10 -16.91
N LYS A 56 -10.38 20.09 -18.22
CA LYS A 56 -11.06 18.90 -18.77
C LYS A 56 -10.26 17.65 -18.41
N PRO A 57 -10.90 16.57 -17.87
CA PRO A 57 -10.21 15.34 -17.49
C PRO A 57 -9.29 14.86 -18.61
N ALA A 58 -8.05 14.51 -18.29
CA ALA A 58 -7.16 13.88 -19.25
C ALA A 58 -7.60 12.41 -19.38
N PRO A 59 -8.03 11.94 -20.57
CA PRO A 59 -8.46 10.56 -20.74
C PRO A 59 -7.28 9.62 -20.45
N LEU A 60 -7.53 8.59 -19.66
CA LEU A 60 -6.58 7.49 -19.49
C LEU A 60 -6.50 6.70 -20.80
N VAL A 61 -5.29 6.28 -21.16
CA VAL A 61 -5.08 5.37 -22.30
C VAL A 61 -5.00 3.92 -21.80
N ALA A 62 -5.19 2.96 -22.70
CA ALA A 62 -5.22 1.55 -22.34
C ALA A 62 -3.93 1.04 -21.67
N ALA A 63 -2.79 1.70 -21.93
CA ALA A 63 -1.50 1.40 -21.34
C ALA A 63 -1.27 2.03 -19.96
N ASP A 64 -2.17 2.91 -19.48
CA ASP A 64 -2.04 3.55 -18.19
C ASP A 64 -2.37 2.58 -17.05
N TRP A 65 -1.66 2.78 -15.93
CA TRP A 65 -1.82 2.07 -14.67
C TRP A 65 -1.93 3.08 -13.53
N PRO A 66 -3.10 3.71 -13.35
CA PRO A 66 -3.25 4.92 -12.53
C PRO A 66 -3.35 4.66 -11.02
N THR A 67 -3.52 3.43 -10.61
CA THR A 67 -3.71 3.02 -9.21
C THR A 67 -3.29 1.58 -9.00
N TYR A 68 -3.22 1.12 -7.75
CA TYR A 68 -2.97 -0.28 -7.43
C TYR A 68 -3.94 -1.19 -8.20
N HIS A 69 -3.40 -2.24 -8.83
CA HIS A 69 -4.14 -3.17 -9.67
C HIS A 69 -5.02 -2.48 -10.74
N ARG A 70 -4.53 -1.33 -11.23
CA ARG A 70 -4.98 -0.57 -12.40
C ARG A 70 -6.29 0.20 -12.25
N ASP A 71 -7.27 -0.26 -11.51
CA ASP A 71 -8.59 0.36 -11.40
C ASP A 71 -9.11 0.37 -9.95
N ALA A 72 -10.22 1.09 -9.72
CA ALA A 72 -10.80 1.23 -8.39
C ALA A 72 -11.35 -0.10 -7.82
N ALA A 73 -11.69 -1.05 -8.67
CA ALA A 73 -12.15 -2.39 -8.27
C ALA A 73 -10.98 -3.34 -7.97
N ARG A 74 -9.74 -2.93 -8.25
CA ARG A 74 -8.52 -3.71 -8.03
C ARG A 74 -8.46 -4.96 -8.90
N THR A 75 -8.94 -4.89 -10.16
CA THR A 75 -8.99 -6.07 -11.03
C THR A 75 -7.62 -6.61 -11.41
N GLY A 76 -6.60 -5.76 -11.51
CA GLY A 76 -5.25 -6.16 -11.87
C GLY A 76 -5.09 -6.57 -13.35
N VAL A 77 -6.00 -6.14 -14.23
CA VAL A 77 -6.03 -6.56 -15.65
C VAL A 77 -5.53 -5.46 -16.58
N ALA A 78 -4.56 -5.77 -17.45
CA ALA A 78 -4.11 -4.95 -18.58
C ALA A 78 -4.83 -5.37 -19.87
N PRO A 79 -5.92 -4.70 -20.30
CA PRO A 79 -6.79 -5.20 -21.37
C PRO A 79 -6.15 -5.14 -22.78
N ALA A 80 -5.20 -4.23 -22.98
CA ALA A 80 -4.59 -3.97 -24.28
C ALA A 80 -3.09 -4.25 -24.31
N ARG A 81 -2.62 -5.19 -23.44
CA ARG A 81 -1.22 -5.61 -23.47
C ARG A 81 -0.97 -6.53 -24.66
N PRO A 82 0.17 -6.38 -25.38
CA PRO A 82 0.62 -7.38 -26.35
C PRO A 82 0.77 -8.76 -25.72
N ALA A 83 0.73 -9.82 -26.55
CA ALA A 83 0.92 -11.20 -26.06
C ALA A 83 2.20 -11.32 -25.25
N ALA A 84 2.12 -12.04 -24.12
CA ALA A 84 3.28 -12.29 -23.27
C ALA A 84 4.32 -13.16 -23.99
N GLY A 85 5.58 -12.79 -23.89
CA GLY A 85 6.72 -13.44 -24.54
C GLY A 85 7.95 -13.49 -23.65
N PRO A 86 9.12 -13.84 -24.20
CA PRO A 86 10.36 -13.94 -23.45
C PRO A 86 10.70 -12.67 -22.65
N LEU A 87 11.27 -12.85 -21.46
CA LEU A 87 11.57 -11.76 -20.53
C LEU A 87 13.01 -11.26 -20.72
N SER A 88 13.19 -9.94 -20.72
CA SER A 88 14.50 -9.29 -20.64
C SER A 88 14.42 -8.00 -19.84
N ILE A 89 15.51 -7.63 -19.15
CA ILE A 89 15.56 -6.36 -18.43
C ILE A 89 15.62 -5.21 -19.43
N ALA A 90 14.66 -4.28 -19.35
CA ALA A 90 14.66 -3.05 -20.15
C ALA A 90 15.58 -1.99 -19.51
N TRP A 91 15.38 -1.72 -18.23
CA TRP A 91 16.19 -0.80 -17.45
C TRP A 91 16.04 -1.04 -15.95
N ARG A 92 16.99 -0.52 -15.19
CA ARG A 92 16.97 -0.43 -13.73
C ARG A 92 17.20 1.01 -13.31
N ARG A 93 16.48 1.48 -12.30
CA ARG A 93 16.68 2.81 -11.73
C ARG A 93 16.80 2.71 -10.22
N HIS A 94 17.98 3.04 -9.71
CA HIS A 94 18.18 3.24 -8.27
C HIS A 94 17.57 4.57 -7.84
N LEU A 95 16.90 4.57 -6.69
CA LEU A 95 16.28 5.72 -6.05
C LEU A 95 16.81 5.87 -4.62
N ASP A 96 16.32 6.87 -3.89
CA ASP A 96 16.76 7.19 -2.53
C ASP A 96 16.19 6.27 -1.43
N GLY A 97 15.41 5.26 -1.79
CA GLY A 97 14.85 4.29 -0.86
C GLY A 97 14.15 3.13 -1.56
N ALA A 98 13.67 2.20 -0.77
CA ALA A 98 12.85 1.09 -1.24
C ALA A 98 11.52 1.60 -1.81
N VAL A 99 10.98 0.91 -2.83
CA VAL A 99 9.70 1.19 -3.45
C VAL A 99 8.73 0.05 -3.10
N TYR A 100 8.01 0.19 -1.99
CA TYR A 100 7.02 -0.78 -1.53
C TYR A 100 5.73 -0.70 -2.35
N GLY A 101 5.30 0.52 -2.67
CA GLY A 101 4.13 0.76 -3.50
C GLY A 101 4.31 0.24 -4.93
N GLN A 102 3.21 -0.21 -5.54
CA GLN A 102 3.19 -0.56 -6.96
C GLN A 102 3.49 0.69 -7.82
N PRO A 103 4.49 0.68 -8.74
CA PRO A 103 4.75 1.81 -9.62
C PRO A 103 3.53 2.11 -10.51
N LEU A 104 3.09 3.37 -10.61
CA LEU A 104 2.01 3.75 -11.52
C LEU A 104 2.58 4.10 -12.91
N VAL A 105 1.72 4.03 -13.93
CA VAL A 105 2.08 4.49 -15.29
C VAL A 105 1.02 5.45 -15.79
N ILE A 106 1.45 6.66 -16.17
CA ILE A 106 0.59 7.72 -16.72
C ILE A 106 1.26 8.28 -17.97
N GLY A 107 0.73 7.92 -19.13
CA GLY A 107 1.35 8.27 -20.42
C GLY A 107 2.79 7.73 -20.53
N ASN A 108 3.75 8.63 -20.65
CA ASN A 108 5.17 8.30 -20.75
C ASN A 108 5.92 8.37 -19.40
N LEU A 109 5.22 8.51 -18.29
CA LEU A 109 5.83 8.57 -16.97
C LEU A 109 5.51 7.32 -16.15
N VAL A 110 6.52 6.83 -15.43
CA VAL A 110 6.39 5.90 -14.31
C VAL A 110 6.47 6.71 -13.03
N ILE A 111 5.48 6.57 -12.17
CA ILE A 111 5.45 7.22 -10.87
C ILE A 111 5.84 6.19 -9.82
N ALA A 112 6.89 6.47 -9.06
CA ALA A 112 7.36 5.64 -7.96
C ALA A 112 7.51 6.51 -6.71
N ALA A 113 7.15 5.96 -5.56
CA ALA A 113 7.35 6.61 -4.26
C ALA A 113 8.23 5.71 -3.38
N THR A 114 9.08 6.32 -2.59
CA THR A 114 10.12 5.62 -1.83
C THR A 114 9.93 5.79 -0.33
N GLU A 115 10.51 4.88 0.42
CA GLU A 115 10.64 5.03 1.89
C GLU A 115 11.58 6.20 2.28
N GLY A 116 12.28 6.82 1.31
CA GLY A 116 12.96 8.10 1.49
C GLY A 116 12.04 9.32 1.42
N ASP A 117 10.72 9.16 1.51
CA ASP A 117 9.70 10.23 1.38
C ASP A 117 9.77 11.01 0.07
N THR A 118 10.22 10.37 -1.01
CA THR A 118 10.32 11.03 -2.32
C THR A 118 9.39 10.37 -3.35
N VAL A 119 8.65 11.19 -4.09
CA VAL A 119 7.86 10.76 -5.25
C VAL A 119 8.61 11.14 -6.52
N TYR A 120 8.85 10.16 -7.37
CA TYR A 120 9.57 10.30 -8.65
C TYR A 120 8.64 10.16 -9.84
N GLY A 121 8.89 10.97 -10.88
CA GLY A 121 8.42 10.74 -12.24
C GLY A 121 9.59 10.31 -13.11
N LEU A 122 9.55 9.05 -13.57
CA LEU A 122 10.60 8.47 -14.41
C LEU A 122 10.10 8.38 -15.85
N ASP A 123 10.99 8.52 -16.81
CA ASP A 123 10.70 8.22 -18.21
C ASP A 123 10.40 6.72 -18.36
N ARG A 124 9.26 6.37 -18.93
CA ARG A 124 8.82 4.97 -19.05
C ARG A 124 9.76 4.11 -19.91
N ALA A 125 10.34 4.69 -20.97
CA ALA A 125 11.18 3.94 -21.91
C ALA A 125 12.60 3.71 -21.37
N THR A 126 13.13 4.65 -20.57
CA THR A 126 14.56 4.67 -20.20
C THR A 126 14.82 4.61 -18.69
N GLY A 127 13.79 4.81 -17.87
CA GLY A 127 13.92 4.95 -16.42
C GLY A 127 14.63 6.24 -15.99
N ALA A 128 14.87 7.21 -16.90
CA ALA A 128 15.49 8.49 -16.54
C ALA A 128 14.57 9.31 -15.63
N ILE A 129 15.13 9.89 -14.57
CA ILE A 129 14.37 10.78 -13.66
C ILE A 129 14.02 12.05 -14.44
N ARG A 130 12.72 12.33 -14.57
CA ARG A 130 12.17 13.55 -15.17
C ARG A 130 11.93 14.62 -14.12
N TRP A 131 11.45 14.21 -12.96
CA TRP A 131 11.24 15.06 -11.80
C TRP A 131 11.19 14.22 -10.52
N HIS A 132 11.38 14.85 -9.38
CA HIS A 132 11.13 14.28 -8.08
C HIS A 132 10.59 15.35 -7.11
N VAL A 133 9.88 14.90 -6.09
CA VAL A 133 9.33 15.75 -5.02
C VAL A 133 9.57 15.06 -3.69
N HIS A 134 10.39 15.69 -2.84
CA HIS A 134 10.64 15.23 -1.48
C HIS A 134 9.55 15.77 -0.55
N LEU A 135 8.93 14.89 0.23
CA LEU A 135 7.75 15.19 1.03
C LEU A 135 8.07 15.44 2.50
N GLY A 136 9.18 14.98 3.01
CA GLY A 136 9.58 15.16 4.41
C GLY A 136 10.71 14.23 4.79
N THR A 137 11.14 14.30 6.04
CA THR A 137 12.14 13.37 6.58
C THR A 137 11.41 12.13 7.08
N PRO A 138 11.67 10.94 6.54
CA PRO A 138 10.99 9.72 6.95
C PRO A 138 11.33 9.35 8.40
N VAL A 139 10.50 8.52 9.02
CA VAL A 139 10.69 8.10 10.41
C VAL A 139 11.73 6.99 10.49
N PRO A 140 12.86 7.16 11.19
CA PRO A 140 13.80 6.07 11.36
C PRO A 140 13.19 4.99 12.27
N LEU A 141 13.46 3.72 11.97
CA LEU A 141 12.94 2.57 12.73
C LEU A 141 13.26 2.68 14.22
N SER A 142 14.42 3.26 14.56
CA SER A 142 14.84 3.47 15.97
C SER A 142 13.94 4.43 16.76
N ALA A 143 13.12 5.26 16.09
CA ALA A 143 12.13 6.13 16.74
C ALA A 143 10.75 5.47 16.91
N LEU A 144 10.51 4.37 16.20
CA LEU A 144 9.27 3.61 16.25
C LEU A 144 9.29 2.62 17.44
N PRO A 145 8.11 2.32 18.03
CA PRO A 145 8.01 1.36 19.11
C PRO A 145 8.16 -0.11 18.64
N CYS A 146 7.87 -0.40 17.40
CA CYS A 146 8.08 -1.64 16.65
C CYS A 146 8.08 -1.35 15.15
N GLY A 147 8.13 -2.35 14.29
CA GLY A 147 8.16 -2.19 12.83
C GLY A 147 9.28 -2.99 12.18
N ASP A 148 9.28 -3.05 10.85
CA ASP A 148 10.25 -3.79 10.04
C ASP A 148 10.76 -3.00 8.82
N ILE A 149 10.37 -1.72 8.68
CA ILE A 149 10.76 -0.83 7.56
C ILE A 149 11.67 0.28 8.11
N ASP A 150 12.85 0.47 7.52
CA ASP A 150 13.82 1.49 7.92
C ASP A 150 14.45 2.21 6.71
N PRO A 151 14.26 3.53 6.58
CA PRO A 151 13.26 4.35 7.29
C PRO A 151 11.84 4.06 6.81
N LEU A 152 10.83 4.47 7.60
CA LEU A 152 9.43 4.42 7.26
C LEU A 152 9.00 5.75 6.63
N GLY A 153 8.59 5.70 5.37
CA GLY A 153 8.21 6.86 4.57
C GLY A 153 6.96 6.63 3.72
N VAL A 154 7.06 6.65 2.38
CA VAL A 154 5.90 6.37 1.51
C VAL A 154 5.82 4.88 1.22
N THR A 155 5.10 4.12 2.05
CA THR A 155 4.90 2.68 1.89
C THR A 155 3.70 2.34 0.99
N GLY A 156 2.58 3.05 1.16
CA GLY A 156 1.34 2.81 0.41
C GLY A 156 1.47 3.19 -1.07
N THR A 157 0.89 2.37 -1.95
CA THR A 157 0.83 2.70 -3.39
C THR A 157 0.09 4.02 -3.62
N PRO A 158 0.69 5.01 -4.32
CA PRO A 158 0.03 6.24 -4.72
C PRO A 158 -1.18 6.00 -5.62
N VAL A 159 -1.98 7.03 -5.87
CA VAL A 159 -3.10 7.00 -6.82
C VAL A 159 -3.12 8.24 -7.69
N TYR A 160 -3.36 8.08 -8.98
CA TYR A 160 -3.58 9.18 -9.92
C TYR A 160 -5.07 9.41 -10.16
N ASP A 161 -5.48 10.67 -10.13
CA ASP A 161 -6.83 11.09 -10.52
C ASP A 161 -6.80 11.86 -11.84
N PRO A 162 -7.40 11.33 -12.92
CA PRO A 162 -7.44 12.00 -14.21
C PRO A 162 -8.26 13.30 -14.19
N ALA A 163 -9.19 13.47 -13.25
CA ALA A 163 -10.02 14.68 -13.15
C ALA A 163 -9.20 15.88 -12.64
N THR A 164 -8.35 15.67 -11.64
CA THR A 164 -7.47 16.70 -11.10
C THR A 164 -6.09 16.72 -11.76
N ARG A 165 -5.71 15.66 -12.45
CA ARG A 165 -4.36 15.41 -13.02
C ARG A 165 -3.26 15.40 -11.97
N LEU A 166 -3.62 15.01 -10.74
CA LEU A 166 -2.70 14.86 -9.62
C LEU A 166 -2.45 13.39 -9.31
N VAL A 167 -1.23 13.07 -8.93
CA VAL A 167 -0.92 11.88 -8.14
C VAL A 167 -0.96 12.26 -6.67
N TYR A 168 -1.56 11.39 -5.87
CA TYR A 168 -1.63 11.51 -4.42
C TYR A 168 -0.74 10.45 -3.79
N ALA A 169 0.04 10.86 -2.80
CA ALA A 169 0.87 9.97 -1.98
C ALA A 169 0.77 10.40 -0.51
N VAL A 170 0.94 9.45 0.40
CA VAL A 170 1.03 9.73 1.84
C VAL A 170 2.43 9.40 2.30
N ALA A 171 3.09 10.38 2.91
CA ALA A 171 4.40 10.25 3.53
C ALA A 171 4.25 10.14 5.06
N GLU A 172 5.00 9.22 5.66
CA GLU A 172 5.13 9.13 7.12
C GLU A 172 6.42 9.83 7.56
N THR A 173 6.27 11.02 8.15
CA THR A 173 7.40 11.90 8.45
C THR A 173 7.72 11.96 9.93
N THR A 174 8.95 12.37 10.26
CA THR A 174 9.40 12.58 11.64
C THR A 174 8.38 13.38 12.45
N GLY A 175 8.16 12.98 13.71
CA GLY A 175 7.04 13.47 14.53
C GLY A 175 5.77 12.63 14.37
N PHE A 176 5.83 11.53 13.60
CA PHE A 176 4.71 10.61 13.34
C PHE A 176 3.54 11.27 12.61
N HIS A 177 3.86 12.14 11.63
CA HIS A 177 2.86 12.79 10.80
C HIS A 177 2.58 11.95 9.55
N HIS A 178 1.31 11.78 9.21
CA HIS A 178 0.86 11.24 7.94
C HIS A 178 0.48 12.39 7.01
N VAL A 179 1.28 12.66 6.00
CA VAL A 179 1.16 13.84 5.12
C VAL A 179 0.67 13.43 3.74
N LEU A 180 -0.59 13.73 3.42
CA LEU A 180 -1.11 13.59 2.06
C LEU A 180 -0.58 14.74 1.18
N ALA A 181 0.08 14.39 0.09
CA ALA A 181 0.54 15.31 -0.93
C ALA A 181 -0.24 15.11 -2.24
N GLY A 182 -0.58 16.22 -2.90
CA GLY A 182 -1.09 16.24 -4.27
C GLY A 182 -0.03 16.82 -5.21
N ILE A 183 0.43 16.05 -6.19
CA ILE A 183 1.54 16.39 -7.09
C ILE A 183 1.04 16.35 -8.54
N SER A 184 1.28 17.42 -9.31
CA SER A 184 0.94 17.49 -10.74
C SER A 184 1.82 16.54 -11.54
N VAL A 185 1.20 15.59 -12.25
CA VAL A 185 1.93 14.51 -12.96
C VAL A 185 2.82 15.04 -14.09
N PRO A 186 2.40 16.00 -14.97
CA PRO A 186 3.24 16.41 -16.09
C PRO A 186 4.59 16.99 -15.70
N GLY A 187 4.68 17.66 -14.53
CA GLY A 187 5.89 18.40 -14.14
C GLY A 187 6.37 18.22 -12.73
N GLY A 188 5.78 17.32 -11.93
CA GLY A 188 6.20 17.08 -10.55
C GLY A 188 5.99 18.28 -9.61
N LYS A 189 5.04 19.20 -9.94
CA LYS A 189 4.79 20.34 -9.06
C LYS A 189 3.95 19.92 -7.87
N LEU A 190 4.45 20.15 -6.65
CA LEU A 190 3.67 20.00 -5.42
C LEU A 190 2.56 21.06 -5.40
N VAL A 191 1.30 20.59 -5.38
CA VAL A 191 0.10 21.45 -5.40
C VAL A 191 -0.38 21.73 -3.99
N PHE A 192 -0.36 20.72 -3.12
CA PHE A 192 -0.68 20.87 -1.70
C PHE A 192 -0.01 19.77 -0.86
N ARG A 193 0.08 20.06 0.43
CA ARG A 193 0.39 19.10 1.51
C ARG A 193 -0.68 19.28 2.59
N ARG A 194 -1.08 18.16 3.19
CA ARG A 194 -2.06 18.16 4.26
C ARG A 194 -1.75 17.08 5.26
N ASP A 195 -1.67 17.43 6.54
CA ASP A 195 -1.63 16.44 7.62
C ASP A 195 -2.99 15.76 7.77
N ILE A 196 -2.97 14.44 7.81
CA ILE A 196 -4.17 13.58 7.80
C ILE A 196 -4.03 12.50 8.88
N PRO A 197 -4.01 12.87 10.17
CA PRO A 197 -3.81 11.91 11.25
C PRO A 197 -4.84 10.79 11.18
N ALA A 198 -4.43 9.58 11.60
CA ALA A 198 -5.35 8.47 11.76
C ALA A 198 -6.46 8.84 12.77
N PRO A 199 -7.71 8.39 12.54
CA PRO A 199 -8.85 8.78 13.38
C PRO A 199 -8.83 8.25 14.81
N ASP A 200 -7.95 7.33 15.12
CA ASP A 200 -7.81 6.73 16.46
C ASP A 200 -7.05 7.60 17.46
N GLY A 201 -6.25 8.55 16.96
CA GLY A 201 -5.47 9.49 17.76
C GLY A 201 -4.13 8.95 18.27
N HIS A 202 -3.61 7.86 17.67
CA HIS A 202 -2.38 7.19 18.08
C HIS A 202 -1.29 7.17 16.99
N PRO A 203 -0.93 8.30 16.33
CA PRO A 203 -0.13 8.32 15.10
C PRO A 203 1.24 7.66 15.20
N ARG A 204 1.79 7.50 16.40
CA ARG A 204 3.07 6.80 16.63
C ARG A 204 2.98 5.28 16.40
N TYR A 205 1.78 4.72 16.44
CA TYR A 205 1.52 3.28 16.32
C TYR A 205 0.84 2.93 15.00
N ASP A 206 0.40 3.96 14.25
CA ASP A 206 -0.26 3.78 12.98
C ASP A 206 0.74 3.72 11.83
N GLN A 207 0.45 2.89 10.84
CA GLN A 207 1.16 2.82 9.58
C GLN A 207 0.20 2.98 8.40
N GLN A 208 0.59 3.80 7.42
CA GLN A 208 -0.11 3.93 6.15
C GLN A 208 0.52 3.03 5.10
N ARG A 209 0.20 1.73 5.11
CA ARG A 209 0.70 0.72 4.17
C ARG A 209 -0.22 0.48 2.98
N ALA A 210 -1.50 0.66 3.16
CA ALA A 210 -2.55 0.35 2.20
C ALA A 210 -2.48 1.26 0.97
N ALA A 211 -2.69 0.70 -0.23
CA ALA A 211 -2.80 1.48 -1.46
C ALA A 211 -3.92 2.53 -1.35
N LEU A 212 -3.65 3.73 -1.87
CA LEU A 212 -4.64 4.80 -1.91
C LEU A 212 -5.73 4.51 -2.95
N LEU A 213 -6.94 5.01 -2.72
CA LEU A 213 -8.05 4.93 -3.65
C LEU A 213 -8.61 6.31 -3.94
N VAL A 214 -8.85 6.64 -5.21
CA VAL A 214 -9.68 7.80 -5.59
C VAL A 214 -11.04 7.31 -6.05
N SER A 215 -12.08 7.79 -5.41
CA SER A 215 -13.47 7.53 -5.80
C SER A 215 -14.37 8.68 -5.37
N ARG A 216 -15.36 9.04 -6.20
CA ARG A 216 -16.38 10.06 -5.89
C ARG A 216 -15.79 11.38 -5.34
N GLY A 217 -14.66 11.84 -5.92
CA GLY A 217 -14.03 13.11 -5.55
C GLY A 217 -13.29 13.11 -4.22
N ARG A 218 -12.95 11.93 -3.69
CA ARG A 218 -12.16 11.75 -2.46
C ARG A 218 -10.99 10.81 -2.68
N VAL A 219 -9.91 11.09 -1.95
CA VAL A 219 -8.78 10.17 -1.73
C VAL A 219 -9.07 9.43 -0.44
N TYR A 220 -9.12 8.10 -0.50
CA TYR A 220 -9.30 7.24 0.67
C TYR A 220 -7.94 6.69 1.11
N VAL A 221 -7.65 6.83 2.40
CA VAL A 221 -6.39 6.47 3.05
C VAL A 221 -6.71 5.59 4.24
N ALA A 222 -6.34 4.32 4.18
CA ALA A 222 -6.54 3.36 5.26
C ALA A 222 -5.27 3.21 6.10
N PHE A 223 -5.44 2.98 7.40
CA PHE A 223 -4.40 2.86 8.39
C PHE A 223 -4.50 1.53 9.14
N GLY A 224 -3.37 0.95 9.43
CA GLY A 224 -3.21 -0.20 10.33
C GLY A 224 -2.13 0.07 11.36
N GLY A 225 -1.71 -0.95 12.09
CA GLY A 225 -0.58 -0.87 13.01
C GLY A 225 0.76 -1.07 12.32
N LEU A 226 1.82 -0.74 13.02
CA LEU A 226 3.18 -1.14 12.70
C LEU A 226 3.33 -2.67 12.79
N PHE A 227 4.25 -3.24 12.03
CA PHE A 227 4.58 -4.67 12.17
C PHE A 227 4.95 -5.00 13.62
N GLY A 228 4.29 -6.03 14.16
CA GLY A 228 4.42 -6.43 15.57
C GLY A 228 3.30 -5.91 16.49
N ASP A 229 2.29 -5.21 15.93
CA ASP A 229 1.03 -4.82 16.59
C ASP A 229 1.20 -4.15 17.97
N CYS A 230 2.25 -3.33 18.10
CA CYS A 230 2.51 -2.62 19.34
C CYS A 230 1.59 -1.41 19.54
N GLY A 231 1.21 -1.19 20.79
CA GLY A 231 0.43 -0.02 21.19
C GLY A 231 -1.07 -0.11 20.94
N PRO A 232 -1.78 0.98 21.21
CA PRO A 232 -3.25 1.00 21.22
C PRO A 232 -3.87 1.44 19.89
N TYR A 233 -3.26 1.16 18.73
CA TYR A 233 -3.81 1.55 17.43
C TYR A 233 -5.17 0.89 17.14
N GLN A 234 -5.98 1.51 16.30
CA GLN A 234 -7.22 0.96 15.77
C GLN A 234 -7.29 1.17 14.26
N GLY A 235 -7.58 0.08 13.52
CA GLY A 235 -7.77 0.16 12.08
C GLY A 235 -8.80 1.20 11.68
N SER A 236 -8.45 2.04 10.71
CA SER A 236 -9.26 3.19 10.34
C SER A 236 -9.06 3.61 8.88
N ILE A 237 -9.95 4.44 8.36
CA ILE A 237 -9.87 4.99 7.02
C ILE A 237 -10.35 6.44 6.99
N ASN A 238 -9.60 7.31 6.32
CA ASN A 238 -9.94 8.69 6.02
C ASN A 238 -10.37 8.85 4.56
N GLY A 239 -11.35 9.72 4.31
CA GLY A 239 -11.75 10.16 2.96
C GLY A 239 -11.55 11.68 2.82
N ILE A 240 -10.51 12.09 2.13
CA ILE A 240 -10.08 13.48 1.97
C ILE A 240 -10.56 13.98 0.60
N PRO A 241 -11.16 15.18 0.47
CA PRO A 241 -11.49 15.74 -0.85
C PRO A 241 -10.23 15.83 -1.74
N VAL A 242 -10.35 15.48 -3.03
CA VAL A 242 -9.24 15.51 -4.01
C VAL A 242 -8.58 16.90 -4.14
N SER A 243 -9.25 17.97 -3.72
CA SER A 243 -8.67 19.31 -3.65
C SER A 243 -7.64 19.48 -2.52
N GLY A 244 -7.51 18.51 -1.61
CA GLY A 244 -6.75 18.64 -0.36
C GLY A 244 -7.39 19.53 0.69
N ARG A 245 -8.54 20.15 0.41
CA ARG A 245 -9.22 21.13 1.28
C ARG A 245 -10.63 20.66 1.66
N GLY A 246 -11.16 21.19 2.75
CA GLY A 246 -12.48 20.87 3.27
C GLY A 246 -12.46 19.69 4.26
N PRO A 247 -13.65 19.26 4.74
CA PRO A 247 -13.75 18.28 5.82
C PRO A 247 -13.28 16.88 5.39
N ILE A 248 -12.53 16.22 6.26
CA ILE A 248 -12.22 14.80 6.20
C ILE A 248 -13.46 14.06 6.72
N VAL A 249 -13.86 13.01 6.04
CA VAL A 249 -14.78 12.01 6.57
C VAL A 249 -13.95 10.80 7.02
N SER A 250 -14.37 10.12 8.09
CA SER A 250 -13.59 9.04 8.67
C SER A 250 -14.48 7.89 9.10
N TYR A 251 -13.92 6.69 9.08
CA TYR A 251 -14.45 5.50 9.74
C TYR A 251 -13.34 4.88 10.58
N LYS A 252 -13.65 4.50 11.80
CA LYS A 252 -12.79 3.74 12.70
C LYS A 252 -13.45 2.41 12.97
N GLY A 253 -12.68 1.33 12.90
CA GLY A 253 -13.14 -0.01 13.26
C GLY A 253 -13.72 -0.02 14.70
N PRO A 254 -14.75 -0.80 14.97
CA PRO A 254 -15.40 -0.78 16.29
C PRO A 254 -14.63 -1.59 17.35
N THR A 255 -13.57 -2.33 16.98
CA THR A 255 -12.70 -3.01 17.95
C THR A 255 -12.05 -2.01 18.92
N SER A 256 -11.75 -2.45 20.13
CA SER A 256 -11.12 -1.58 21.14
C SER A 256 -9.64 -1.33 20.87
N ARG A 257 -8.98 -2.22 20.12
CA ARG A 257 -7.56 -2.18 19.70
C ARG A 257 -7.38 -3.04 18.46
N GLU A 258 -6.33 -2.78 17.68
CA GLU A 258 -6.00 -3.55 16.47
C GLU A 258 -7.06 -3.41 15.36
N GLY A 259 -7.43 -4.45 14.65
CA GLY A 259 -8.35 -4.37 13.52
C GLY A 259 -7.78 -3.59 12.34
N GLY A 260 -6.47 -3.67 12.13
CA GLY A 260 -5.71 -2.89 11.14
C GLY A 260 -6.28 -3.02 9.73
N MET A 261 -6.44 -1.90 9.02
CA MET A 261 -6.84 -1.85 7.61
C MET A 261 -5.59 -1.72 6.73
N TRP A 262 -4.71 -2.72 6.82
CA TRP A 262 -3.32 -2.67 6.36
C TRP A 262 -3.03 -3.41 5.06
N ALA A 263 -3.97 -4.17 4.52
CA ALA A 263 -3.77 -4.91 3.26
C ALA A 263 -3.12 -4.02 2.18
N ALA A 264 -2.03 -4.48 1.58
CA ALA A 264 -1.26 -3.70 0.60
C ALA A 264 -2.11 -3.24 -0.60
N GLY A 265 -3.13 -4.02 -1.00
CA GLY A 265 -4.08 -3.64 -2.06
C GLY A 265 -4.99 -2.48 -1.69
N GLY A 266 -5.11 -2.16 -0.40
CA GLY A 266 -5.92 -1.07 0.12
C GLY A 266 -7.43 -1.22 -0.12
N PRO A 267 -8.20 -0.15 0.11
CA PRO A 267 -9.63 -0.16 -0.17
C PRO A 267 -9.90 -0.30 -1.67
N ALA A 268 -10.98 -1.01 -2.01
CA ALA A 268 -11.51 -1.11 -3.36
C ALA A 268 -12.87 -0.40 -3.46
N ALA A 269 -13.28 0.02 -4.66
CA ALA A 269 -14.60 0.63 -4.84
C ALA A 269 -15.42 -0.07 -5.91
N GLY A 270 -16.69 -0.28 -5.60
CA GLY A 270 -17.69 -0.70 -6.57
C GLY A 270 -18.09 0.43 -7.53
N PRO A 271 -18.81 0.10 -8.62
CA PRO A 271 -19.23 1.09 -9.62
C PRO A 271 -20.20 2.14 -9.08
N ASP A 272 -20.91 1.84 -8.01
CA ASP A 272 -21.80 2.75 -7.28
C ASP A 272 -21.04 3.71 -6.34
N GLY A 273 -19.73 3.47 -6.12
CA GLY A 273 -18.88 4.22 -5.22
C GLY A 273 -18.83 3.67 -3.81
N THR A 274 -19.48 2.52 -3.52
CA THR A 274 -19.30 1.80 -2.26
C THR A 274 -17.83 1.43 -2.08
N VAL A 275 -17.26 1.79 -0.93
CA VAL A 275 -15.86 1.50 -0.57
C VAL A 275 -15.83 0.24 0.28
N TYR A 276 -15.04 -0.73 -0.12
CA TYR A 276 -14.81 -1.98 0.61
C TYR A 276 -13.41 -1.97 1.20
N VAL A 277 -13.28 -2.33 2.47
CA VAL A 277 -12.00 -2.43 3.17
C VAL A 277 -11.97 -3.67 4.04
N SER A 278 -10.84 -4.37 4.04
CA SER A 278 -10.59 -5.49 4.95
C SER A 278 -9.97 -4.96 6.25
N ALA A 279 -10.34 -5.57 7.36
CA ALA A 279 -9.74 -5.33 8.67
C ALA A 279 -9.18 -6.64 9.23
N GLY A 280 -8.05 -6.55 9.93
CA GLY A 280 -7.37 -7.66 10.55
C GLY A 280 -7.93 -8.04 11.93
N ASN A 281 -7.16 -8.84 12.65
CA ASN A 281 -7.46 -9.31 14.00
C ASN A 281 -7.67 -8.14 14.97
N GLY A 282 -8.55 -8.35 15.93
CA GLY A 282 -8.89 -7.39 16.99
C GLY A 282 -8.63 -7.94 18.38
N ALA A 283 -8.97 -7.15 19.38
CA ALA A 283 -8.68 -7.47 20.76
C ALA A 283 -9.66 -8.47 21.39
N ALA A 284 -10.86 -8.66 20.85
CA ALA A 284 -11.88 -9.53 21.43
C ALA A 284 -11.62 -11.01 21.07
N LEU A 285 -11.68 -11.87 22.07
CA LEU A 285 -11.51 -13.33 21.94
C LEU A 285 -12.84 -14.10 22.05
N GLY A 286 -13.96 -13.40 22.00
CA GLY A 286 -15.29 -13.97 22.10
C GLY A 286 -16.39 -12.91 22.04
N PRO A 287 -17.68 -13.32 22.06
CA PRO A 287 -18.81 -12.42 21.98
C PRO A 287 -18.82 -11.33 23.08
N PRO A 288 -19.33 -10.11 22.76
CA PRO A 288 -19.93 -9.73 21.49
C PRO A 288 -18.88 -9.49 20.40
N TYR A 289 -19.25 -9.68 19.12
CA TYR A 289 -18.39 -9.43 17.97
C TYR A 289 -17.93 -7.96 17.92
N ASP A 290 -16.63 -7.75 17.80
CA ASP A 290 -15.98 -6.43 17.90
C ASP A 290 -15.73 -5.73 16.56
N GLY A 291 -16.05 -6.38 15.43
CA GLY A 291 -15.86 -5.79 14.07
C GLY A 291 -14.49 -6.03 13.44
N SER A 292 -13.64 -6.83 14.07
CA SER A 292 -12.35 -7.30 13.52
C SER A 292 -12.56 -8.40 12.46
N ASP A 293 -11.47 -8.88 11.86
CA ASP A 293 -11.48 -9.96 10.86
C ASP A 293 -12.60 -9.80 9.84
N SER A 294 -12.70 -8.65 9.20
CA SER A 294 -13.87 -8.29 8.45
C SER A 294 -13.59 -7.77 7.05
N VAL A 295 -14.63 -7.86 6.20
CA VAL A 295 -14.81 -6.97 5.05
C VAL A 295 -15.95 -6.03 5.35
N THR A 296 -15.66 -4.74 5.37
CA THR A 296 -16.62 -3.68 5.66
C THR A 296 -16.99 -2.91 4.39
N ALA A 297 -18.29 -2.71 4.14
CA ALA A 297 -18.82 -1.87 3.09
C ALA A 297 -19.19 -0.49 3.66
N LEU A 298 -18.68 0.57 3.01
CA LEU A 298 -18.84 1.96 3.41
C LEU A 298 -19.41 2.80 2.27
N THR A 299 -20.28 3.75 2.60
CA THR A 299 -20.69 4.79 1.63
C THR A 299 -19.47 5.66 1.24
N PRO A 300 -19.55 6.49 0.18
CA PRO A 300 -18.50 7.48 -0.10
C PRO A 300 -18.23 8.47 1.04
N ALA A 301 -19.18 8.63 1.98
CA ALA A 301 -19.00 9.43 3.20
C ALA A 301 -18.54 8.59 4.40
N LEU A 302 -18.04 7.37 4.16
CA LEU A 302 -17.51 6.43 5.14
C LEU A 302 -18.52 6.06 6.25
N ARG A 303 -19.80 6.00 5.94
CA ARG A 303 -20.81 5.38 6.82
C ARG A 303 -20.92 3.89 6.48
N ARG A 304 -20.80 3.04 7.49
CA ARG A 304 -20.91 1.59 7.31
C ARG A 304 -22.32 1.21 6.86
N THR A 305 -22.41 0.45 5.77
CA THR A 305 -23.65 -0.11 5.22
C THR A 305 -23.74 -1.62 5.37
N GLY A 306 -22.61 -2.29 5.55
CA GLY A 306 -22.53 -3.72 5.75
C GLY A 306 -21.19 -4.14 6.32
N ILE A 307 -21.13 -5.33 6.88
CA ILE A 307 -19.93 -5.97 7.37
C ILE A 307 -20.07 -7.49 7.24
N PHE A 308 -19.01 -8.16 6.85
CA PHE A 308 -18.86 -9.61 6.92
C PHE A 308 -17.71 -9.94 7.86
N ALA A 309 -17.85 -11.01 8.63
CA ALA A 309 -16.74 -11.67 9.32
C ALA A 309 -16.93 -13.19 9.28
N PRO A 310 -15.85 -13.98 9.29
CA PRO A 310 -15.92 -15.44 9.45
C PRO A 310 -16.48 -15.80 10.83
N ALA A 311 -17.18 -16.92 10.93
CA ALA A 311 -17.66 -17.42 12.22
C ALA A 311 -16.49 -17.85 13.15
N THR A 312 -15.30 -17.98 12.59
CA THR A 312 -14.05 -18.32 13.29
C THR A 312 -13.33 -17.11 13.89
N TRP A 313 -13.85 -15.89 13.69
CA TRP A 313 -13.19 -14.65 14.11
C TRP A 313 -12.58 -14.64 15.53
N PRO A 314 -13.18 -15.32 16.56
CA PRO A 314 -12.53 -15.33 17.88
C PRO A 314 -11.23 -16.15 17.91
N ALA A 315 -11.19 -17.25 17.15
CA ALA A 315 -9.99 -18.07 17.01
C ALA A 315 -8.97 -17.40 16.09
N ASP A 316 -9.45 -16.70 15.05
CA ASP A 316 -8.61 -15.95 14.10
C ASP A 316 -7.91 -14.79 14.84
N ASN A 317 -8.63 -14.02 15.69
CA ASN A 317 -8.06 -13.01 16.59
C ASN A 317 -7.01 -13.62 17.54
N ALA A 318 -7.30 -14.78 18.13
CA ALA A 318 -6.42 -15.40 19.10
C ALA A 318 -5.10 -15.93 18.50
N SER A 319 -5.06 -16.20 17.19
CA SER A 319 -3.94 -16.84 16.51
C SER A 319 -3.29 -15.97 15.43
N ASP A 320 -3.62 -14.68 15.36
CA ASP A 320 -3.16 -13.76 14.31
C ASP A 320 -3.44 -14.32 12.90
N SER A 321 -4.63 -14.94 12.72
CA SER A 321 -5.06 -15.56 11.46
C SER A 321 -6.02 -14.65 10.68
N ASP A 322 -5.74 -13.36 10.68
CA ASP A 322 -6.62 -12.31 10.24
C ASP A 322 -7.04 -12.38 8.75
N LEU A 323 -8.28 -11.93 8.50
CA LEU A 323 -8.81 -11.74 7.15
C LEU A 323 -8.23 -10.50 6.47
N GLY A 324 -7.71 -9.55 7.26
CA GLY A 324 -7.22 -8.26 6.81
C GLY A 324 -5.90 -8.26 6.07
N SER A 325 -5.27 -9.42 5.88
CA SER A 325 -4.00 -9.55 5.16
C SER A 325 -4.12 -9.37 3.66
N THR A 326 -5.33 -9.45 3.09
CA THR A 326 -5.60 -9.18 1.67
C THR A 326 -6.69 -8.12 1.47
N ALA A 327 -6.59 -7.38 0.36
CA ALA A 327 -7.70 -6.56 -0.13
C ALA A 327 -8.77 -7.45 -0.76
N PRO A 328 -10.09 -7.12 -0.62
CA PRO A 328 -11.15 -7.92 -1.21
C PRO A 328 -11.09 -7.90 -2.74
N GLY A 329 -11.16 -9.08 -3.37
CA GLY A 329 -11.18 -9.24 -4.83
C GLY A 329 -12.60 -9.03 -5.37
N LEU A 330 -12.91 -7.85 -5.90
CA LEU A 330 -14.23 -7.54 -6.46
C LEU A 330 -14.43 -8.24 -7.81
N LEU A 331 -15.57 -8.89 -7.96
CA LEU A 331 -16.03 -9.53 -9.20
C LEU A 331 -17.10 -8.66 -9.87
N GLY A 332 -17.10 -8.57 -11.19
CA GLY A 332 -18.00 -7.70 -11.94
C GLY A 332 -19.50 -8.02 -11.81
N ASN A 333 -19.84 -9.18 -11.23
CA ASN A 333 -21.21 -9.67 -11.05
C ASN A 333 -21.84 -9.31 -9.69
N GLY A 334 -21.21 -8.44 -8.89
CA GLY A 334 -21.69 -8.08 -7.55
C GLY A 334 -21.26 -9.05 -6.45
N MET A 335 -20.35 -9.96 -6.76
CA MET A 335 -19.69 -10.85 -5.80
C MET A 335 -18.28 -10.33 -5.48
N MET A 336 -17.66 -10.83 -4.43
CA MET A 336 -16.26 -10.64 -4.09
C MET A 336 -15.71 -11.88 -3.40
N LEU A 337 -14.41 -12.11 -3.55
CA LEU A 337 -13.69 -13.10 -2.75
C LEU A 337 -12.90 -12.36 -1.66
N ALA A 338 -13.02 -12.83 -0.43
CA ALA A 338 -12.14 -12.48 0.69
C ALA A 338 -11.35 -13.71 1.10
N ASP A 339 -10.08 -13.55 1.38
CA ASP A 339 -9.16 -14.57 1.87
C ASP A 339 -8.14 -13.87 2.78
N GLY A 340 -7.45 -14.61 3.62
CA GLY A 340 -6.48 -14.06 4.55
C GLY A 340 -5.53 -15.12 5.11
N LYS A 341 -4.98 -14.84 6.30
CA LYS A 341 -4.01 -15.71 6.95
C LYS A 341 -4.60 -17.08 7.33
N SER A 342 -5.91 -17.17 7.60
CA SER A 342 -6.58 -18.44 7.93
C SER A 342 -6.60 -19.45 6.79
N GLY A 343 -6.34 -19.00 5.55
CA GLY A 343 -6.32 -19.84 4.36
C GLY A 343 -7.70 -20.25 3.86
N THR A 344 -8.75 -19.62 4.34
CA THR A 344 -10.13 -19.87 3.89
C THR A 344 -10.60 -18.75 2.99
N GLY A 345 -10.94 -19.10 1.73
CA GLY A 345 -11.60 -18.17 0.81
C GLY A 345 -13.10 -18.11 1.06
N TYR A 346 -13.64 -16.91 1.20
CA TYR A 346 -15.04 -16.61 1.42
C TYR A 346 -15.62 -15.87 0.21
N LEU A 347 -16.59 -16.45 -0.47
CA LEU A 347 -17.35 -15.79 -1.53
C LEU A 347 -18.49 -14.99 -0.88
N LEU A 348 -18.50 -13.68 -1.10
CA LEU A 348 -19.44 -12.75 -0.48
C LEU A 348 -20.31 -12.08 -1.54
N ASN A 349 -21.56 -11.78 -1.18
CA ASN A 349 -22.38 -10.85 -1.95
C ASN A 349 -22.01 -9.42 -1.51
N SER A 350 -21.39 -8.66 -2.40
CA SER A 350 -20.87 -7.32 -2.12
C SER A 350 -21.95 -6.31 -1.70
N ARG A 351 -23.20 -6.56 -2.07
CA ARG A 351 -24.34 -5.70 -1.75
C ARG A 351 -25.07 -6.13 -0.46
N HIS A 352 -24.67 -7.27 0.13
CA HIS A 352 -25.41 -7.88 1.24
C HIS A 352 -24.48 -8.53 2.27
N LEU A 353 -23.66 -7.70 2.92
CA LEU A 353 -22.80 -8.11 4.03
C LEU A 353 -23.56 -7.96 5.33
N THR A 354 -24.09 -9.06 5.88
CA THR A 354 -25.08 -9.03 6.99
C THR A 354 -24.53 -9.50 8.32
N GLY A 355 -23.22 -9.52 8.48
CA GLY A 355 -22.55 -9.87 9.75
C GLY A 355 -21.76 -11.17 9.70
N VAL A 356 -21.57 -11.75 10.87
CA VAL A 356 -20.80 -12.97 11.07
C VAL A 356 -21.42 -14.15 10.35
N GLY A 357 -20.62 -14.87 9.55
CA GLY A 357 -21.05 -16.09 8.85
C GLY A 357 -21.96 -15.85 7.65
N SER A 358 -22.02 -14.63 7.10
CA SER A 358 -22.91 -14.29 5.98
C SER A 358 -22.33 -14.54 4.59
N GLN A 359 -21.29 -15.37 4.46
CA GLN A 359 -20.74 -15.77 3.16
C GLN A 359 -21.73 -16.63 2.35
N VAL A 360 -21.67 -16.49 1.01
CA VAL A 360 -22.43 -17.31 0.07
C VAL A 360 -21.83 -18.72 -0.02
N ALA A 361 -20.49 -18.79 -0.07
CA ALA A 361 -19.72 -20.04 -0.08
C ALA A 361 -18.36 -19.82 0.58
N LYS A 362 -17.72 -20.92 0.99
CA LYS A 362 -16.33 -20.92 1.46
C LYS A 362 -15.65 -22.25 1.12
N ALA A 363 -14.34 -22.21 0.95
CA ALA A 363 -13.49 -23.38 0.84
C ALA A 363 -12.05 -23.07 1.28
N PRO A 364 -11.24 -24.09 1.63
CA PRO A 364 -9.80 -23.92 1.81
C PRO A 364 -9.15 -23.43 0.49
N VAL A 365 -8.39 -22.32 0.57
CA VAL A 365 -7.59 -21.78 -0.52
C VAL A 365 -6.12 -21.79 -0.13
N CYS A 366 -5.63 -20.78 0.57
CA CYS A 366 -4.26 -20.71 1.08
C CYS A 366 -4.08 -19.52 2.02
N THR A 367 -3.08 -19.56 2.89
CA THR A 367 -2.66 -18.36 3.63
C THR A 367 -2.22 -17.29 2.63
N ALA A 368 -2.98 -16.20 2.57
CA ALA A 368 -2.85 -15.17 1.54
C ALA A 368 -2.50 -13.79 2.13
N PHE A 369 -1.68 -13.02 1.38
CA PHE A 369 -1.29 -11.66 1.72
C PHE A 369 -1.24 -10.80 0.45
N GLY A 370 -1.52 -9.49 0.57
CA GLY A 370 -1.37 -8.53 -0.52
C GLY A 370 -2.65 -8.27 -1.30
N GLY A 371 -2.60 -8.29 -2.63
CA GLY A 371 -3.74 -8.04 -3.51
C GLY A 371 -4.03 -9.20 -4.44
N MET A 372 -5.30 -9.47 -4.67
CA MET A 372 -5.78 -10.46 -5.63
C MET A 372 -6.00 -9.81 -6.99
N ALA A 373 -5.89 -10.58 -8.09
CA ALA A 373 -6.35 -10.15 -9.40
C ALA A 373 -7.62 -10.92 -9.79
N THR A 374 -8.54 -10.25 -10.52
CA THR A 374 -9.84 -10.86 -10.87
C THR A 374 -10.10 -10.76 -12.38
N LEU A 375 -10.49 -11.89 -13.00
CA LEU A 375 -10.87 -11.94 -14.41
C LEU A 375 -12.12 -12.82 -14.59
N GLY A 376 -13.25 -12.20 -14.87
CA GLY A 376 -14.53 -12.90 -14.90
C GLY A 376 -14.87 -13.50 -13.55
N ALA A 377 -15.06 -14.82 -13.49
CA ALA A 377 -15.31 -15.57 -12.27
C ALA A 377 -14.03 -16.13 -11.61
N VAL A 378 -12.85 -15.91 -12.20
CA VAL A 378 -11.59 -16.44 -11.67
C VAL A 378 -10.87 -15.38 -10.87
N VAL A 379 -10.44 -15.74 -9.66
CA VAL A 379 -9.62 -14.93 -8.76
C VAL A 379 -8.25 -15.57 -8.63
N TYR A 380 -7.20 -14.77 -8.82
CA TYR A 380 -5.81 -15.17 -8.63
C TYR A 380 -5.33 -14.68 -7.28
N VAL A 381 -5.11 -15.61 -6.36
CA VAL A 381 -4.83 -15.36 -4.94
C VAL A 381 -3.34 -15.53 -4.66
N PRO A 382 -2.65 -14.53 -4.07
CA PRO A 382 -1.23 -14.64 -3.70
C PRO A 382 -1.07 -15.45 -2.41
N CYS A 383 -0.58 -16.69 -2.54
CA CYS A 383 -0.37 -17.59 -1.41
C CYS A 383 1.07 -17.48 -0.91
N ILE A 384 1.25 -17.28 0.40
CA ILE A 384 2.58 -17.18 1.01
C ILE A 384 3.30 -18.53 1.11
N SER A 385 2.54 -19.61 1.10
CA SER A 385 3.07 -20.97 1.06
C SER A 385 2.39 -21.77 -0.04
N GLY A 386 3.18 -22.45 -0.87
CA GLY A 386 2.67 -23.26 -1.99
C GLY A 386 2.36 -22.47 -3.25
N GLY A 387 2.82 -21.24 -3.35
CA GLY A 387 2.67 -20.38 -4.53
C GLY A 387 1.26 -19.83 -4.72
N MET A 388 1.01 -19.20 -5.86
CA MET A 388 -0.26 -18.59 -6.20
C MET A 388 -1.36 -19.64 -6.47
N ALA A 389 -2.62 -19.31 -6.19
CA ALA A 389 -3.77 -20.14 -6.55
C ALA A 389 -4.72 -19.41 -7.51
N ALA A 390 -5.26 -20.12 -8.51
CA ALA A 390 -6.43 -19.66 -9.25
C ALA A 390 -7.68 -20.29 -8.65
N VAL A 391 -8.68 -19.47 -8.36
CA VAL A 391 -9.92 -19.85 -7.68
C VAL A 391 -11.10 -19.51 -8.59
N ASP A 392 -11.90 -20.51 -8.93
CA ASP A 392 -13.16 -20.33 -9.64
C ASP A 392 -14.30 -20.04 -8.65
N THR A 393 -15.08 -19.03 -8.97
CA THR A 393 -16.24 -18.60 -8.18
C THR A 393 -17.56 -18.76 -8.94
N ALA A 394 -17.54 -19.37 -10.11
CA ALA A 394 -18.74 -19.63 -10.90
C ALA A 394 -19.75 -20.49 -10.14
N GLY A 395 -21.06 -20.25 -10.36
CA GLY A 395 -22.13 -20.99 -9.71
C GLY A 395 -22.21 -20.78 -8.19
N ASN A 396 -21.70 -19.68 -7.67
CA ASN A 396 -21.65 -19.37 -6.23
C ASN A 396 -20.88 -20.43 -5.41
N THR A 397 -19.76 -20.89 -5.96
CA THR A 397 -18.84 -21.83 -5.31
C THR A 397 -17.48 -21.18 -5.09
N VAL A 398 -16.61 -21.82 -4.31
CA VAL A 398 -15.18 -21.50 -4.21
C VAL A 398 -14.42 -22.76 -4.51
N ARG A 399 -13.68 -22.81 -5.63
CA ARG A 399 -12.97 -24.00 -6.07
C ARG A 399 -11.57 -23.63 -6.59
N VAL A 400 -10.54 -24.18 -5.99
CA VAL A 400 -9.16 -24.05 -6.51
C VAL A 400 -9.05 -24.81 -7.82
N LEU A 401 -8.71 -24.11 -8.91
CA LEU A 401 -8.49 -24.68 -10.24
C LEU A 401 -7.08 -25.28 -10.35
N TRP A 402 -6.09 -24.52 -9.91
CA TRP A 402 -4.69 -24.90 -9.93
C TRP A 402 -3.88 -24.09 -8.90
N ARG A 403 -2.68 -24.59 -8.60
CA ARG A 403 -1.66 -23.87 -7.82
C ARG A 403 -0.45 -23.64 -8.69
N GLY A 404 0.15 -22.44 -8.58
CA GLY A 404 1.39 -22.07 -9.25
C GLY A 404 2.63 -22.61 -8.53
N PRO A 405 3.83 -22.24 -9.02
CA PRO A 405 5.08 -22.59 -8.38
C PRO A 405 5.20 -21.97 -6.99
N ALA A 406 5.73 -22.74 -6.03
CA ALA A 406 5.80 -22.34 -4.62
C ALA A 406 6.42 -20.96 -4.34
N PRO A 407 7.47 -20.49 -5.10
CA PRO A 407 8.05 -19.18 -4.88
C PRO A 407 7.21 -17.99 -5.40
N ALA A 408 6.22 -18.21 -6.27
CA ALA A 408 5.39 -17.14 -6.86
C ALA A 408 4.35 -16.63 -5.86
N GLN A 409 4.77 -15.80 -4.92
CA GLN A 409 4.01 -15.41 -3.71
C GLN A 409 3.54 -13.96 -3.69
N GLY A 410 4.01 -13.10 -4.60
CA GLY A 410 3.62 -11.70 -4.66
C GLY A 410 2.25 -11.48 -5.26
N SER A 411 1.76 -10.24 -5.22
CA SER A 411 0.44 -9.86 -5.73
C SER A 411 0.40 -9.97 -7.26
N PRO A 412 -0.47 -10.83 -7.85
CA PRO A 412 -0.50 -11.08 -9.27
C PRO A 412 -1.22 -10.00 -10.06
N VAL A 413 -0.86 -9.85 -11.34
CA VAL A 413 -1.64 -9.08 -12.33
C VAL A 413 -1.74 -9.85 -13.64
N LEU A 414 -2.68 -9.47 -14.50
CA LEU A 414 -3.02 -10.16 -15.73
C LEU A 414 -2.79 -9.29 -16.96
N GLY A 415 -2.18 -9.85 -18.00
CA GLY A 415 -2.02 -9.15 -19.27
C GLY A 415 -1.26 -9.96 -20.31
N GLY A 416 -1.60 -9.76 -21.59
CA GLY A 416 -0.99 -10.50 -22.70
C GLY A 416 -1.25 -12.00 -22.67
N GLY A 417 -2.36 -12.44 -22.07
CA GLY A 417 -2.68 -13.85 -21.90
C GLY A 417 -1.81 -14.59 -20.88
N ALA A 418 -1.18 -13.87 -19.94
CA ALA A 418 -0.38 -14.44 -18.86
C ALA A 418 -0.75 -13.84 -17.50
N VAL A 419 -0.46 -14.59 -16.43
CA VAL A 419 -0.41 -14.09 -15.07
C VAL A 419 1.03 -13.71 -14.75
N TRP A 420 1.21 -12.48 -14.23
CA TRP A 420 2.50 -11.93 -13.84
C TRP A 420 2.56 -11.87 -12.33
N VAL A 421 3.48 -12.59 -11.73
CA VAL A 421 3.59 -12.69 -10.28
C VAL A 421 5.05 -12.67 -9.84
N PRO A 422 5.42 -11.82 -8.87
CA PRO A 422 6.77 -11.81 -8.34
C PRO A 422 6.96 -12.87 -7.23
N ASP A 423 8.19 -13.39 -7.15
CA ASP A 423 8.76 -13.94 -5.94
C ASP A 423 9.50 -12.82 -5.24
N TRP A 424 8.92 -12.31 -4.17
CA TRP A 424 9.52 -11.19 -3.46
C TRP A 424 10.78 -11.60 -2.68
N SER A 425 10.93 -12.87 -2.27
CA SER A 425 12.06 -13.36 -1.51
C SER A 425 13.32 -13.52 -2.35
N ALA A 426 13.19 -14.07 -3.58
CA ALA A 426 14.31 -14.28 -4.49
C ALA A 426 14.49 -13.16 -5.52
N GLY A 427 13.58 -12.20 -5.60
CA GLY A 427 13.63 -11.13 -6.60
C GLY A 427 13.47 -11.64 -8.03
N VAL A 428 12.49 -12.54 -8.25
CA VAL A 428 12.19 -13.14 -9.55
C VAL A 428 10.80 -12.71 -10.01
N LEU A 429 10.64 -12.40 -11.29
CA LEU A 429 9.33 -12.20 -11.93
C LEU A 429 8.99 -13.43 -12.76
N TYR A 430 7.80 -14.00 -12.54
CA TYR A 430 7.24 -15.11 -13.30
C TYR A 430 6.14 -14.64 -14.25
N GLN A 431 6.09 -15.27 -15.42
CA GLN A 431 4.91 -15.32 -16.29
C GLN A 431 4.33 -16.74 -16.21
N LEU A 432 3.07 -16.86 -15.80
CA LEU A 432 2.39 -18.14 -15.69
C LEU A 432 1.29 -18.25 -16.74
N ASP A 433 1.00 -19.46 -17.14
CA ASP A 433 -0.19 -19.80 -17.92
C ASP A 433 -1.44 -19.61 -17.06
N PRO A 434 -2.44 -18.81 -17.47
CA PRO A 434 -3.61 -18.52 -16.64
C PRO A 434 -4.55 -19.72 -16.47
N GLY A 435 -4.49 -20.71 -17.35
CA GLY A 435 -5.33 -21.91 -17.29
C GLY A 435 -4.76 -23.03 -16.45
N THR A 436 -3.42 -23.09 -16.31
CA THR A 436 -2.71 -24.22 -15.69
C THR A 436 -1.78 -23.85 -14.55
N GLY A 437 -1.38 -22.56 -14.43
CA GLY A 437 -0.39 -22.11 -13.46
C GLY A 437 1.06 -22.48 -13.81
N HIS A 438 1.32 -23.13 -14.95
CA HIS A 438 2.67 -23.48 -15.35
C HIS A 438 3.50 -22.23 -15.70
N VAL A 439 4.78 -22.26 -15.36
CA VAL A 439 5.73 -21.21 -15.71
C VAL A 439 5.96 -21.20 -17.22
N ARG A 440 5.65 -20.07 -17.88
CA ARG A 440 6.01 -19.83 -19.28
C ARG A 440 7.41 -19.22 -19.38
N HIS A 441 7.66 -18.19 -18.56
CA HIS A 441 8.94 -17.48 -18.49
C HIS A 441 9.20 -17.01 -17.07
N GLN A 442 10.46 -16.83 -16.73
CA GLN A 442 10.90 -16.21 -15.48
C GLN A 442 12.19 -15.42 -15.68
N ILE A 443 12.42 -14.38 -14.84
CA ILE A 443 13.62 -13.57 -14.88
C ILE A 443 14.00 -13.07 -13.49
N GLY A 444 15.30 -13.16 -13.14
CA GLY A 444 15.87 -12.53 -11.97
C GLY A 444 15.96 -11.01 -12.15
N LEU A 445 15.45 -10.27 -11.20
CA LEU A 445 15.42 -8.80 -11.26
C LEU A 445 16.72 -8.14 -10.77
N GLY A 446 17.61 -8.92 -10.12
CA GLY A 446 18.89 -8.44 -9.61
C GLY A 446 18.76 -7.53 -8.39
N SER A 447 17.62 -7.54 -7.71
CA SER A 447 17.36 -6.83 -6.46
C SER A 447 16.28 -7.59 -5.68
N ALA A 448 16.37 -7.55 -4.35
CA ALA A 448 15.28 -8.00 -3.48
C ALA A 448 14.03 -7.13 -3.70
N LEU A 449 12.88 -7.70 -3.47
CA LEU A 449 11.60 -7.01 -3.58
C LEU A 449 11.02 -6.80 -2.17
N PRO A 450 10.23 -5.74 -1.98
CA PRO A 450 9.47 -5.58 -0.75
C PRO A 450 8.38 -6.65 -0.63
N HIS A 451 7.96 -6.93 0.59
CA HIS A 451 6.83 -7.82 0.84
C HIS A 451 5.59 -7.34 0.07
N PHE A 452 4.87 -8.28 -0.54
CA PHE A 452 3.63 -8.06 -1.29
C PHE A 452 3.79 -7.24 -2.59
N ALA A 453 5.02 -7.15 -3.12
CA ALA A 453 5.29 -6.49 -4.38
C ALA A 453 4.30 -6.93 -5.47
N SER A 454 3.88 -5.98 -6.30
CA SER A 454 2.99 -6.20 -7.44
C SER A 454 3.55 -5.49 -8.68
N PRO A 455 3.58 -6.11 -9.85
CA PRO A 455 4.02 -5.45 -11.08
C PRO A 455 2.89 -4.61 -11.69
N SER A 456 3.25 -3.52 -12.37
CA SER A 456 2.35 -2.79 -13.27
C SER A 456 2.67 -3.14 -14.71
N LEU A 457 1.63 -3.29 -15.54
CA LEU A 457 1.78 -3.65 -16.95
C LEU A 457 1.44 -2.49 -17.86
N SER A 458 2.37 -2.07 -18.72
CA SER A 458 2.19 -0.94 -19.65
C SER A 458 2.84 -1.20 -20.99
N GLY A 459 2.04 -1.41 -22.04
CA GLY A 459 2.56 -1.84 -23.33
C GLY A 459 3.39 -3.11 -23.20
N PRO A 460 4.63 -3.17 -23.71
CA PRO A 460 5.49 -4.35 -23.59
C PRO A 460 6.16 -4.48 -22.21
N LEU A 461 6.07 -3.47 -21.34
CA LEU A 461 6.79 -3.42 -20.07
C LEU A 461 5.99 -3.98 -18.89
N ALA A 462 6.68 -4.66 -17.99
CA ALA A 462 6.29 -4.88 -16.60
C ALA A 462 7.23 -4.06 -15.69
N LEU A 463 6.68 -3.31 -14.75
CA LEU A 463 7.40 -2.38 -13.88
C LEU A 463 7.21 -2.81 -12.44
N ILE A 464 8.30 -2.95 -11.69
CA ILE A 464 8.26 -3.48 -10.33
C ILE A 464 9.10 -2.60 -9.41
N GLY A 465 8.53 -2.25 -8.24
CA GLY A 465 9.28 -1.67 -7.13
C GLY A 465 10.21 -2.69 -6.49
N THR A 466 11.40 -2.25 -6.10
CA THR A 466 12.43 -3.07 -5.46
C THR A 466 12.93 -2.38 -4.19
N MET A 467 13.73 -3.07 -3.38
CA MET A 467 14.38 -2.50 -2.19
C MET A 467 15.39 -1.39 -2.52
N SER A 468 15.65 -1.10 -3.80
CA SER A 468 16.60 -0.07 -4.23
C SER A 468 16.08 0.85 -5.34
N GLY A 469 14.79 0.77 -5.68
CA GLY A 469 14.19 1.59 -6.73
C GLY A 469 13.22 0.84 -7.63
N VAL A 470 13.33 0.96 -8.96
CA VAL A 470 12.41 0.37 -9.94
C VAL A 470 13.16 -0.43 -11.01
N VAL A 471 12.59 -1.58 -11.37
CA VAL A 471 13.03 -2.40 -12.51
C VAL A 471 11.92 -2.48 -13.54
N ALA A 472 12.27 -2.27 -14.82
CA ALA A 472 11.40 -2.52 -15.96
C ALA A 472 11.87 -3.75 -16.72
N VAL A 473 10.92 -4.59 -17.09
CA VAL A 473 11.13 -5.85 -17.80
C VAL A 473 10.33 -5.82 -19.11
N HIS A 474 10.99 -6.07 -20.23
CA HIS A 474 10.28 -6.43 -21.46
C HIS A 474 9.73 -7.84 -21.35
N GLY A 475 8.52 -8.07 -21.91
CA GLY A 475 7.89 -9.38 -21.85
C GLY A 475 6.70 -9.49 -22.80
N ALA A 476 6.84 -8.89 -23.98
CA ALA A 476 5.91 -9.02 -25.11
C ALA A 476 6.70 -9.27 -26.39
#